data_afba36381fe316100d28313f3cfd95bf
#
_entry.id   afba36381fe316100d28313f3cfd95bf
#
_cell.length_a   1.000
_cell.length_b   1.000
_cell.length_c   1.000
_cell.angle_alpha   90.00
_cell.angle_beta   90.00
_cell.angle_gamma   90.00
#
_symmetry.space_group_name_H-M   'P 1'
#
loop_
_entity.id
_entity.type
_entity.pdbx_description
1 polymer ?
#
loop_
_entity_poly.entity_id
_entity_poly.type
_entity_poly.pdbx_seq_one_letter_code
_entity_poly.pdbx_strand_id
1 'polypeptide(L)'
;MTDNIDYVEVTINQSVAILIDGNNIERSIHSITKSQETMLNFDTLIPRLLDNRGLNRLIYFREGKNISSKLSDRLHQYYHGSVVPCHKSADIPLSIKATQLASKVDTIIILSGDADYVELVRHLKGEGVRIEIAAVEETTSSLLKEEADYFHA
;
A
#
# COMPACT_ATOMS: atom_id res chain seq x y z
N MET A 1 -31.84 4.61 -32.47
CA MET A 1 -31.87 3.94 -31.98
C MET A 1 -31.78 3.51 -31.19
N THR A 2 -31.48 3.64 -31.13
CA THR A 2 -31.38 3.15 -30.37
C THR A 2 -31.38 2.52 -29.87
N ASP A 3 -31.19 2.53 -29.82
CA ASP A 3 -31.16 1.78 -29.26
C ASP A 3 -31.49 1.30 -28.17
N ASN A 4 -32.26 1.05 -28.17
CA ASN A 4 -32.75 0.31 -27.02
C ASN A 4 -32.05 -1.01 -26.87
N ILE A 5 -30.74 -0.88 -26.76
CA ILE A 5 -29.92 -2.01 -26.35
C ILE A 5 -30.03 -2.07 -24.84
N ASP A 6 -30.62 -3.13 -24.32
CA ASP A 6 -30.64 -3.39 -22.90
C ASP A 6 -29.23 -3.74 -22.45
N TYR A 7 -28.56 -2.75 -21.91
CA TYR A 7 -27.27 -3.00 -21.29
C TYR A 7 -27.47 -3.60 -19.90
N VAL A 8 -26.90 -4.76 -19.71
CA VAL A 8 -26.64 -5.21 -18.36
C VAL A 8 -25.35 -4.53 -17.93
N GLU A 9 -25.47 -3.51 -17.13
CA GLU A 9 -24.32 -2.82 -16.59
C GLU A 9 -23.65 -3.69 -15.54
N VAL A 10 -22.49 -4.27 -15.89
CA VAL A 10 -21.71 -5.07 -14.97
C VAL A 10 -20.65 -4.20 -14.35
N THR A 11 -20.82 -3.87 -13.06
CA THR A 11 -19.81 -3.17 -12.31
C THR A 11 -18.88 -4.20 -11.68
N ILE A 12 -17.63 -4.21 -12.11
CA ILE A 12 -16.59 -5.04 -11.51
C ILE A 12 -15.96 -4.26 -10.39
N ASN A 13 -16.26 -4.64 -9.14
CA ASN A 13 -15.64 -4.05 -7.97
C ASN A 13 -14.31 -4.76 -7.69
N GLN A 14 -13.21 -4.04 -7.89
CA GLN A 14 -11.89 -4.55 -7.53
C GLN A 14 -11.59 -4.22 -6.07
N SER A 15 -11.06 -5.19 -5.36
CA SER A 15 -10.66 -5.00 -3.97
C SER A 15 -9.17 -4.80 -3.87
N VAL A 16 -8.77 -3.81 -3.04
CA VAL A 16 -7.38 -3.40 -2.89
C VAL A 16 -6.99 -3.46 -1.42
N ALA A 17 -5.83 -4.08 -1.15
CA ALA A 17 -5.19 -3.98 0.15
C ALA A 17 -4.01 -3.01 0.04
N ILE A 18 -3.89 -2.12 1.00
CA ILE A 18 -2.78 -1.16 1.09
C ILE A 18 -1.94 -1.51 2.31
N LEU A 19 -0.69 -1.86 2.09
CA LEU A 19 0.26 -2.23 3.14
C LEU A 19 1.40 -1.22 3.15
N ILE A 20 1.60 -0.56 4.29
CA ILE A 20 2.55 0.54 4.41
C ILE A 20 3.73 0.13 5.28
N ASP A 21 4.94 0.19 4.72
CA ASP A 21 6.17 0.12 5.49
C ASP A 21 6.44 1.51 6.08
N GLY A 22 5.91 1.74 7.28
CA GLY A 22 5.89 3.07 7.87
C GLY A 22 7.27 3.69 8.06
N ASN A 23 8.24 2.90 8.51
CA ASN A 23 9.59 3.42 8.73
C ASN A 23 10.27 3.81 7.42
N ASN A 24 10.13 3.00 6.38
CA ASN A 24 10.72 3.32 5.08
C ASN A 24 10.10 4.59 4.50
N ILE A 25 8.78 4.70 4.49
CA ILE A 25 8.08 5.85 3.93
C ILE A 25 8.40 7.12 4.72
N GLU A 26 8.41 7.03 6.06
CA GLU A 26 8.76 8.17 6.92
C GLU A 26 10.18 8.66 6.63
N ARG A 27 11.15 7.74 6.56
CA ARG A 27 12.55 8.09 6.24
C ARG A 27 12.67 8.74 4.87
N SER A 28 11.96 8.20 3.87
CA SER A 28 12.00 8.73 2.51
C SER A 28 11.44 10.15 2.43
N ILE A 29 10.34 10.40 3.11
CA ILE A 29 9.73 11.73 3.14
C ILE A 29 10.62 12.71 3.87
N HIS A 30 11.18 12.32 5.01
CA HIS A 30 12.11 13.17 5.77
C HIS A 30 13.37 13.50 4.96
N SER A 31 13.86 12.54 4.20
CA SER A 31 15.03 12.73 3.35
C SER A 31 14.79 13.78 2.27
N ILE A 32 13.63 13.75 1.64
CA ILE A 32 13.28 14.68 0.55
C ILE A 32 12.92 16.06 1.07
N THR A 33 12.08 16.13 2.06
CA THR A 33 11.60 17.39 2.62
C THR A 33 12.61 17.99 3.59
N LYS A 34 13.57 17.19 4.06
CA LYS A 34 14.54 17.53 5.09
C LYS A 34 13.88 18.02 6.38
N SER A 35 12.68 17.53 6.64
CA SER A 35 11.91 17.84 7.83
C SER A 35 11.49 16.54 8.51
N GLN A 36 11.80 16.43 9.82
CA GLN A 36 11.38 15.29 10.63
C GLN A 36 9.89 15.34 11.00
N GLU A 37 9.25 16.46 10.72
CA GLU A 37 7.86 16.70 11.09
C GLU A 37 6.89 16.45 9.93
N THR A 38 7.40 16.27 8.71
CA THR A 38 6.55 16.02 7.55
C THR A 38 5.90 14.66 7.64
N MET A 39 4.59 14.62 7.49
CA MET A 39 3.81 13.38 7.57
C MET A 39 2.99 13.20 6.30
N LEU A 40 2.60 11.95 6.03
CA LEU A 40 1.72 11.65 4.91
C LEU A 40 0.33 12.23 5.13
N ASN A 41 -0.21 12.81 4.08
CA ASN A 41 -1.61 13.22 4.06
C ASN A 41 -2.44 12.06 3.50
N PHE A 42 -2.95 11.22 4.38
CA PHE A 42 -3.73 10.04 3.99
C PHE A 42 -5.03 10.40 3.28
N ASP A 43 -5.63 11.53 3.63
CA ASP A 43 -6.89 11.96 3.02
C ASP A 43 -6.75 12.27 1.52
N THR A 44 -5.55 12.67 1.10
CA THR A 44 -5.23 12.87 -0.31
C THR A 44 -4.69 11.61 -0.95
N LEU A 45 -3.84 10.89 -0.21
CA LEU A 45 -3.11 9.74 -0.73
C LEU A 45 -4.00 8.52 -1.00
N ILE A 46 -4.85 8.16 -0.03
CA ILE A 46 -5.64 6.93 -0.14
C ILE A 46 -6.60 6.95 -1.34
N PRO A 47 -7.40 8.01 -1.55
CA PRO A 47 -8.26 8.05 -2.73
C PRO A 47 -7.49 8.00 -4.04
N ARG A 48 -6.32 8.63 -4.08
CA ARG A 48 -5.46 8.63 -5.27
C ARG A 48 -4.94 7.24 -5.59
N LEU A 49 -4.50 6.51 -4.58
CA LEU A 49 -4.00 5.14 -4.75
C LEU A 49 -5.11 4.19 -5.16
N LEU A 50 -6.29 4.34 -4.59
CA LEU A 50 -7.42 3.46 -4.90
C LEU A 50 -7.94 3.65 -6.31
N ASP A 51 -7.98 4.86 -6.81
CA ASP A 51 -8.47 5.17 -8.16
C ASP A 51 -9.83 4.51 -8.43
N ASN A 52 -10.80 4.82 -7.57
CA ASN A 52 -12.18 4.31 -7.61
C ASN A 52 -12.32 2.81 -7.35
N ARG A 53 -11.27 2.16 -6.85
CA ARG A 53 -11.35 0.76 -6.43
C ARG A 53 -11.71 0.69 -4.95
N GLY A 54 -12.26 -0.44 -4.53
CA GLY A 54 -12.69 -0.63 -3.14
C GLY A 54 -11.53 -0.98 -2.21
N LEU A 55 -11.45 -0.29 -1.08
CA LEU A 55 -10.45 -0.59 -0.06
C LEU A 55 -10.91 -1.80 0.77
N ASN A 56 -10.14 -2.89 0.72
CA ASN A 56 -10.40 -4.07 1.53
C ASN A 56 -9.68 -3.98 2.87
N ARG A 57 -8.40 -3.59 2.85
CA ARG A 57 -7.58 -3.58 4.05
C ARG A 57 -6.52 -2.49 3.94
N LEU A 58 -6.31 -1.76 5.03
CA LEU A 58 -5.23 -0.79 5.16
C LEU A 58 -4.46 -1.10 6.43
N ILE A 59 -3.17 -1.41 6.32
CA ILE A 59 -2.33 -1.71 7.47
C ILE A 59 -1.04 -0.91 7.40
N TYR A 60 -0.73 -0.23 8.49
CA TYR A 60 0.50 0.54 8.65
C TYR A 60 1.42 -0.24 9.59
N PHE A 61 2.55 -0.70 9.05
CA PHE A 61 3.55 -1.45 9.82
C PHE A 61 4.63 -0.50 10.29
N ARG A 62 4.95 -0.54 11.58
CA ARG A 62 5.96 0.34 12.13
C ARG A 62 6.80 -0.39 13.17
N GLU A 63 8.12 -0.20 13.08
CA GLU A 63 9.06 -0.75 14.06
C GLU A 63 8.85 -0.10 15.43
N GLY A 64 9.05 -0.91 16.49
CA GLY A 64 9.02 -0.46 17.86
C GLY A 64 7.63 -0.47 18.46
N LYS A 65 7.56 -0.07 19.73
CA LYS A 65 6.33 -0.10 20.52
C LYS A 65 5.65 1.26 20.61
N ASN A 66 6.36 2.32 20.25
CA ASN A 66 5.86 3.68 20.37
C ASN A 66 5.11 4.09 19.12
N ILE A 67 3.85 3.75 19.09
CA ILE A 67 2.98 4.10 17.98
C ILE A 67 2.14 5.31 18.38
N SER A 68 2.09 6.31 17.51
CA SER A 68 1.24 7.47 17.73
C SER A 68 -0.23 7.06 17.81
N SER A 69 -0.87 7.33 18.94
CA SER A 69 -2.30 7.05 19.09
C SER A 69 -3.13 7.86 18.13
N LYS A 70 -2.67 9.06 17.78
CA LYS A 70 -3.33 9.92 16.81
C LYS A 70 -3.34 9.28 15.42
N LEU A 71 -2.23 8.70 14.98
CA LEU A 71 -2.15 7.99 13.72
C LEU A 71 -3.06 6.77 13.71
N SER A 72 -2.96 5.96 14.77
CA SER A 72 -3.77 4.74 14.89
C SER A 72 -5.26 5.04 14.87
N ASP A 73 -5.68 6.03 15.65
CA ASP A 73 -7.09 6.43 15.73
C ASP A 73 -7.59 6.94 14.38
N ARG A 74 -6.79 7.75 13.70
CA ARG A 74 -7.16 8.32 12.42
C ARG A 74 -7.33 7.24 11.34
N LEU A 75 -6.41 6.30 11.26
CA LEU A 75 -6.50 5.21 10.28
C LEU A 75 -7.69 4.31 10.58
N HIS A 76 -7.93 4.01 11.84
CA HIS A 76 -9.07 3.19 12.25
C HIS A 76 -10.40 3.87 11.95
N GLN A 77 -10.53 5.14 12.29
CA GLN A 77 -11.79 5.87 12.18
C GLN A 77 -12.19 6.11 10.72
N TYR A 78 -11.25 6.51 9.86
CA TYR A 78 -11.57 6.90 8.50
C TYR A 78 -11.41 5.81 7.46
N TYR A 79 -10.58 4.81 7.72
CA TYR A 79 -10.24 3.78 6.73
C TYR A 79 -10.42 2.36 7.24
N HIS A 80 -10.89 2.20 8.46
CA HIS A 80 -10.92 0.90 9.14
C HIS A 80 -9.56 0.22 9.12
N GLY A 81 -8.52 1.04 9.13
CA GLY A 81 -7.15 0.57 9.09
C GLY A 81 -6.61 0.23 10.47
N SER A 82 -5.46 -0.41 10.48
CA SER A 82 -4.77 -0.76 11.73
C SER A 82 -3.30 -0.42 11.63
N VAL A 83 -2.69 -0.19 12.79
CA VAL A 83 -1.24 -0.03 12.91
C VAL A 83 -0.71 -1.26 13.62
N VAL A 84 0.27 -1.91 13.00
CA VAL A 84 0.88 -3.13 13.53
C VAL A 84 2.30 -2.81 14.00
N PRO A 85 2.59 -2.93 15.30
CA PRO A 85 3.97 -2.76 15.78
C PRO A 85 4.80 -3.98 15.40
N CYS A 86 6.02 -3.74 14.94
CA CYS A 86 6.94 -4.76 14.52
C CYS A 86 8.13 -4.83 15.47
N HIS A 87 8.57 -6.04 15.79
CA HIS A 87 9.68 -6.25 16.72
C HIS A 87 10.99 -5.65 16.18
N LYS A 88 11.25 -5.87 14.90
CA LYS A 88 12.42 -5.32 14.20
C LYS A 88 11.95 -4.57 12.96
N SER A 89 12.36 -5.02 11.79
CA SER A 89 11.92 -4.45 10.53
C SER A 89 10.46 -4.81 10.23
N ALA A 90 9.79 -3.96 9.46
CA ALA A 90 8.46 -4.23 8.96
C ALA A 90 8.44 -5.29 7.84
N ASP A 91 9.59 -5.62 7.27
CA ASP A 91 9.71 -6.49 6.08
C ASP A 91 8.98 -7.82 6.25
N ILE A 92 9.27 -8.53 7.32
CA ILE A 92 8.71 -9.88 7.52
C ILE A 92 7.21 -9.80 7.86
N PRO A 93 6.77 -9.00 8.83
CA PRO A 93 5.34 -8.89 9.12
C PRO A 93 4.51 -8.44 7.91
N LEU A 94 4.99 -7.48 7.15
CA LEU A 94 4.30 -7.01 5.95
C LEU A 94 4.25 -8.12 4.91
N SER A 95 5.35 -8.82 4.69
CA SER A 95 5.42 -9.90 3.70
C SER A 95 4.49 -11.06 4.05
N ILE A 96 4.40 -11.42 5.33
CA ILE A 96 3.47 -12.46 5.79
C ILE A 96 2.03 -12.04 5.52
N LYS A 97 1.68 -10.80 5.88
CA LYS A 97 0.32 -10.30 5.66
C LYS A 97 -0.03 -10.23 4.18
N ALA A 98 0.90 -9.77 3.34
CA ALA A 98 0.69 -9.72 1.90
C ALA A 98 0.41 -11.11 1.32
N THR A 99 1.18 -12.10 1.76
CA THR A 99 0.99 -13.48 1.32
C THR A 99 -0.37 -14.02 1.75
N GLN A 100 -0.80 -13.71 2.97
CA GLN A 100 -2.13 -14.10 3.45
C GLN A 100 -3.26 -13.45 2.67
N LEU A 101 -3.09 -12.21 2.24
CA LEU A 101 -4.11 -11.45 1.52
C LEU A 101 -4.15 -11.75 0.03
N ALA A 102 -3.11 -12.37 -0.52
CA ALA A 102 -2.98 -12.58 -1.96
C ALA A 102 -4.16 -13.31 -2.60
N SER A 103 -4.80 -14.22 -1.86
CA SER A 103 -5.96 -14.95 -2.35
C SER A 103 -7.30 -14.24 -2.06
N LYS A 104 -7.26 -13.10 -1.38
CA LYS A 104 -8.46 -12.42 -0.88
C LYS A 104 -8.72 -11.07 -1.54
N VAL A 105 -7.75 -10.54 -2.26
CA VAL A 105 -7.85 -9.23 -2.91
C VAL A 105 -7.36 -9.31 -4.35
N ASP A 106 -7.77 -8.36 -5.16
CA ASP A 106 -7.36 -8.28 -6.57
C ASP A 106 -6.01 -7.60 -6.71
N THR A 107 -5.75 -6.62 -5.88
CA THR A 107 -4.53 -5.80 -5.94
C THR A 107 -3.98 -5.57 -4.55
N ILE A 108 -2.66 -5.63 -4.43
CA ILE A 108 -1.95 -5.21 -3.22
C ILE A 108 -1.07 -4.02 -3.60
N ILE A 109 -1.22 -2.91 -2.86
CA ILE A 109 -0.35 -1.75 -3.00
C ILE A 109 0.59 -1.74 -1.80
N ILE A 110 1.89 -1.78 -2.09
CA ILE A 110 2.93 -1.73 -1.05
C ILE A 110 3.54 -0.33 -1.08
N LEU A 111 3.46 0.37 0.05
CA LEU A 111 4.08 1.67 0.22
C LEU A 111 5.48 1.48 0.81
N SER A 112 6.44 1.28 -0.05
CA SER A 112 7.86 1.20 0.29
C SER A 112 8.69 1.25 -0.99
N GLY A 113 9.87 1.86 -0.90
CA GLY A 113 10.85 1.85 -1.98
C GLY A 113 12.00 0.88 -1.74
N ASP A 114 11.92 0.02 -0.73
CA ASP A 114 12.99 -0.87 -0.33
C ASP A 114 13.13 -2.08 -1.25
N ALA A 115 14.35 -2.28 -1.76
CA ALA A 115 14.66 -3.42 -2.63
C ALA A 115 14.40 -4.78 -1.98
N ASP A 116 14.33 -4.84 -0.66
CA ASP A 116 14.06 -6.09 0.06
C ASP A 116 12.70 -6.69 -0.30
N TYR A 117 11.78 -5.87 -0.85
CA TYR A 117 10.46 -6.35 -1.27
C TYR A 117 10.42 -6.93 -2.69
N VAL A 118 11.54 -6.91 -3.44
CA VAL A 118 11.56 -7.44 -4.81
C VAL A 118 11.12 -8.90 -4.87
N GLU A 119 11.66 -9.72 -3.96
CA GLU A 119 11.29 -11.15 -3.93
C GLU A 119 9.81 -11.35 -3.57
N LEU A 120 9.29 -10.53 -2.67
CA LEU A 120 7.88 -10.58 -2.31
C LEU A 120 6.99 -10.24 -3.53
N VAL A 121 7.36 -9.20 -4.25
CA VAL A 121 6.61 -8.79 -5.44
C VAL A 121 6.58 -9.91 -6.47
N ARG A 122 7.72 -10.54 -6.73
CA ARG A 122 7.82 -11.67 -7.65
C ARG A 122 6.93 -12.84 -7.23
N HIS A 123 6.96 -13.16 -5.94
CA HIS A 123 6.13 -14.23 -5.40
C HIS A 123 4.65 -13.95 -5.56
N LEU A 124 4.21 -12.75 -5.20
CA LEU A 124 2.80 -12.37 -5.27
C LEU A 124 2.29 -12.31 -6.71
N LYS A 125 3.10 -11.82 -7.64
CA LYS A 125 2.73 -11.84 -9.05
C LYS A 125 2.56 -13.28 -9.55
N GLY A 126 3.40 -14.19 -9.10
CA GLY A 126 3.27 -15.61 -9.40
C GLY A 126 1.98 -16.21 -8.88
N GLU A 127 1.41 -15.66 -7.80
CA GLU A 127 0.13 -16.08 -7.25
C GLU A 127 -1.07 -15.45 -7.96
N GLY A 128 -0.82 -14.59 -8.95
CA GLY A 128 -1.89 -14.00 -9.76
C GLY A 128 -2.47 -12.70 -9.22
N VAL A 129 -1.90 -12.13 -8.16
CA VAL A 129 -2.37 -10.85 -7.64
C VAL A 129 -1.61 -9.71 -8.32
N ARG A 130 -2.32 -8.62 -8.62
CA ARG A 130 -1.70 -7.42 -9.17
C ARG A 130 -0.96 -6.67 -8.07
N ILE A 131 0.29 -6.30 -8.31
CA ILE A 131 1.11 -5.60 -7.33
C ILE A 131 1.44 -4.20 -7.83
N GLU A 132 1.11 -3.21 -7.00
CA GLU A 132 1.48 -1.82 -7.24
C GLU A 132 2.42 -1.36 -6.11
N ILE A 133 3.40 -0.57 -6.47
CA ILE A 133 4.34 0.03 -5.52
C ILE A 133 4.07 1.53 -5.48
N ALA A 134 3.99 2.08 -4.28
CA ALA A 134 3.88 3.52 -4.09
C ALA A 134 5.01 3.97 -3.18
N ALA A 135 5.80 4.91 -3.64
CA ALA A 135 6.95 5.40 -2.90
C ALA A 135 7.48 6.69 -3.49
N VAL A 136 8.42 7.29 -2.78
CA VAL A 136 9.13 8.46 -3.25
C VAL A 136 10.12 8.00 -4.34
N GLU A 137 9.98 8.52 -5.55
CA GLU A 137 10.72 8.03 -6.70
C GLU A 137 12.24 8.08 -6.49
N GLU A 138 12.73 9.16 -5.92
CA GLU A 138 14.17 9.41 -5.73
C GLU A 138 14.82 8.40 -4.77
N THR A 139 14.05 7.82 -3.87
CA THR A 139 14.57 6.88 -2.88
C THR A 139 14.14 5.44 -3.15
N THR A 140 13.54 5.17 -4.31
CA THR A 140 13.02 3.83 -4.63
C THR A 140 14.01 3.06 -5.49
N SER A 141 14.20 1.78 -5.15
CA SER A 141 14.98 0.85 -5.95
C SER A 141 14.45 0.75 -7.37
N SER A 142 15.34 0.89 -8.37
CA SER A 142 14.97 0.75 -9.78
C SER A 142 14.38 -0.63 -10.06
N LEU A 143 14.96 -1.66 -9.45
CA LEU A 143 14.49 -3.04 -9.67
C LEU A 143 13.08 -3.23 -9.12
N LEU A 144 12.78 -2.62 -7.98
CA LEU A 144 11.43 -2.69 -7.40
C LEU A 144 10.41 -2.01 -8.31
N LYS A 145 10.75 -0.85 -8.89
CA LYS A 145 9.88 -0.17 -9.83
C LYS A 145 9.59 -1.03 -11.07
N GLU A 146 10.61 -1.72 -11.57
CA GLU A 146 10.48 -2.58 -12.74
C GLU A 146 9.64 -3.82 -12.49
N GLU A 147 9.76 -4.41 -11.30
CA GLU A 147 9.04 -5.63 -10.96
C GLU A 147 7.55 -5.40 -10.71
N ALA A 148 7.18 -4.22 -10.25
CA ALA A 148 5.78 -3.90 -9.97
C ALA A 148 4.94 -3.83 -11.24
N ASP A 149 3.66 -4.16 -11.15
CA ASP A 149 2.73 -3.96 -12.26
C ASP A 149 2.47 -2.49 -12.52
N TYR A 150 2.57 -1.66 -11.49
CA TYR A 150 2.42 -0.22 -11.59
C TYR A 150 3.19 0.48 -10.47
N PHE A 151 3.76 1.64 -10.75
CA PHE A 151 4.47 2.45 -9.78
C PHE A 151 3.80 3.81 -9.61
N HIS A 152 3.42 4.13 -8.37
CA HIS A 152 2.90 5.44 -7.97
C HIS A 152 4.04 6.27 -7.37
N ALA A 153 4.40 7.31 -8.03
CA ALA A 153 5.46 8.20 -7.58
C ALA A 153 5.02 9.15 -6.47
#